data_a2f69270aeaf8a4d6c9ea74daffb2d33
#
_entry.id   a2f69270aeaf8a4d6c9ea74daffb2d33
#
_cell.length_a   1.000
_cell.length_b   1.000
_cell.length_c   1.000
_cell.angle_alpha   90.00
_cell.angle_beta   90.00
_cell.angle_gamma   90.00
#
_symmetry.space_group_name_H-M   'P 1'
#
loop_
_entity.id
_entity.type
_entity.pdbx_description
1 polymer ?
#
loop_
_entity_poly.entity_id
_entity_poly.type
_entity_poly.pdbx_seq_one_letter_code
_entity_poly.pdbx_strand_id
1 'polypeptide(L)'
;MPKRKTLIPKDPVSVQAVKPISSVPLHFATSKGRIEVTVGHDAEVFIMNADGSAVPSCGLLGGTKEAPRKVVGGYVLEDNVTAEMNIDPCNNEADFVKSTVTTMASLRALLPAKHYLGLLSVHKFTKKQLNHPSAMEFGCDPDYNFYTWEQNEYKIGEWISQGLRFAGGHVHI
;
A
#
# COMPACT_ATOMS: atom_id res chain seq x y z
N MET A 1 7.14 33.00 -17.23
CA MET A 1 6.80 31.67 -16.68
C MET A 1 5.35 31.37 -17.06
N PRO A 2 5.07 30.28 -17.78
CA PRO A 2 3.68 29.96 -18.15
C PRO A 2 2.92 29.49 -16.90
N LYS A 3 1.74 30.09 -16.67
CA LYS A 3 0.81 29.70 -15.60
C LYS A 3 0.33 28.27 -15.86
N ARG A 4 0.61 27.33 -14.94
CA ARG A 4 0.02 25.99 -14.96
C ARG A 4 -1.50 26.12 -14.86
N LYS A 5 -2.21 25.70 -15.90
CA LYS A 5 -3.67 25.49 -15.84
C LYS A 5 -3.93 24.30 -14.94
N THR A 6 -4.57 24.54 -13.82
CA THR A 6 -5.11 23.48 -12.96
C THR A 6 -6.26 22.80 -13.74
N LEU A 7 -6.06 21.57 -14.16
CA LEU A 7 -7.12 20.73 -14.72
C LEU A 7 -7.99 20.20 -13.56
N ILE A 8 -8.87 21.05 -13.06
CA ILE A 8 -9.99 20.58 -12.21
C ILE A 8 -11.06 20.11 -13.20
N PRO A 9 -11.51 18.85 -13.13
CA PRO A 9 -12.65 18.39 -13.93
C PRO A 9 -13.85 19.26 -13.62
N LYS A 10 -14.48 19.85 -14.65
CA LYS A 10 -15.65 20.72 -14.49
C LYS A 10 -16.96 19.97 -14.30
N ASP A 11 -16.96 18.66 -14.52
CA ASP A 11 -18.16 17.84 -14.40
C ASP A 11 -18.16 17.08 -13.08
N PRO A 12 -19.28 17.06 -12.35
CA PRO A 12 -19.40 16.24 -11.17
C PRO A 12 -19.21 14.78 -11.58
N VAL A 13 -18.24 14.11 -10.94
CA VAL A 13 -18.08 12.67 -11.08
C VAL A 13 -19.44 12.05 -10.73
N SER A 14 -20.08 11.42 -11.70
CA SER A 14 -21.33 10.69 -11.44
C SER A 14 -20.99 9.55 -10.46
N VAL A 15 -21.45 9.71 -9.23
CA VAL A 15 -21.35 8.63 -8.23
C VAL A 15 -22.29 7.53 -8.72
N GLN A 16 -21.71 6.50 -9.36
CA GLN A 16 -22.46 5.29 -9.65
C GLN A 16 -22.96 4.72 -8.32
N ALA A 17 -24.21 4.27 -8.29
CA ALA A 17 -24.78 3.63 -7.13
C ALA A 17 -23.86 2.48 -6.69
N VAL A 18 -23.29 2.59 -5.50
CA VAL A 18 -22.44 1.54 -4.92
C VAL A 18 -23.31 0.30 -4.77
N LYS A 19 -22.90 -0.80 -5.38
CA LYS A 19 -23.57 -2.09 -5.18
C LYS A 19 -23.54 -2.43 -3.69
N PRO A 20 -24.56 -3.09 -3.15
CA PRO A 20 -24.54 -3.57 -1.77
C PRO A 20 -23.32 -4.46 -1.54
N ILE A 21 -22.57 -4.20 -0.49
CA ILE A 21 -21.42 -5.02 -0.09
C ILE A 21 -21.93 -6.36 0.41
N SER A 22 -21.36 -7.46 -0.10
CA SER A 22 -21.79 -8.82 0.22
C SER A 22 -21.14 -9.33 1.49
N SER A 23 -21.96 -9.92 2.38
CA SER A 23 -21.49 -10.70 3.53
C SER A 23 -21.51 -12.21 3.27
N VAL A 24 -21.81 -12.62 2.04
CA VAL A 24 -21.79 -14.04 1.65
C VAL A 24 -20.35 -14.53 1.57
N PRO A 25 -19.99 -15.67 2.19
CA PRO A 25 -18.65 -16.22 2.12
C PRO A 25 -18.18 -16.46 0.69
N LEU A 26 -16.93 -16.10 0.42
CA LEU A 26 -16.27 -16.35 -0.85
C LEU A 26 -15.99 -17.84 -1.02
N HIS A 27 -16.21 -18.37 -2.22
CA HIS A 27 -15.93 -19.77 -2.53
C HIS A 27 -15.66 -19.97 -4.01
N PHE A 28 -14.88 -21.00 -4.33
CA PHE A 28 -14.78 -21.55 -5.67
C PHE A 28 -15.64 -22.80 -5.80
N ALA A 29 -16.42 -22.89 -6.87
CA ALA A 29 -17.12 -24.12 -7.22
C ALA A 29 -16.14 -25.08 -7.88
N THR A 30 -16.13 -26.34 -7.45
CA THR A 30 -15.34 -27.43 -8.04
C THR A 30 -16.22 -28.63 -8.33
N SER A 31 -15.72 -29.58 -9.11
CA SER A 31 -16.42 -30.85 -9.36
C SER A 31 -16.62 -31.70 -8.11
N LYS A 32 -15.88 -31.42 -7.03
CA LYS A 32 -15.94 -32.11 -5.73
C LYS A 32 -16.69 -31.34 -4.65
N GLY A 33 -17.22 -30.15 -4.97
CA GLY A 33 -17.93 -29.30 -4.00
C GLY A 33 -17.43 -27.84 -4.03
N ARG A 34 -17.59 -27.14 -2.90
CA ARG A 34 -17.14 -25.77 -2.70
C ARG A 34 -15.84 -25.75 -1.92
N ILE A 35 -14.93 -24.87 -2.30
CA ILE A 35 -13.73 -24.52 -1.54
C ILE A 35 -13.94 -23.11 -1.01
N GLU A 36 -13.95 -22.94 0.30
CA GLU A 36 -13.95 -21.61 0.91
C GLU A 36 -12.61 -20.94 0.70
N VAL A 37 -12.64 -19.65 0.42
CA VAL A 37 -11.45 -18.84 0.18
C VAL A 37 -11.43 -17.66 1.12
N THR A 38 -10.24 -17.26 1.49
CA THR A 38 -10.02 -16.00 2.20
C THR A 38 -9.21 -15.06 1.33
N VAL A 39 -9.43 -13.76 1.49
CA VAL A 39 -8.73 -12.71 0.76
C VAL A 39 -8.15 -11.72 1.77
N GLY A 40 -6.90 -11.42 1.61
CA GLY A 40 -6.19 -10.37 2.33
C GLY A 40 -5.49 -9.41 1.38
N HIS A 41 -4.88 -8.36 1.89
CA HIS A 41 -3.99 -7.48 1.12
C HIS A 41 -2.92 -6.86 2.01
N ASP A 42 -1.86 -6.39 1.35
CA ASP A 42 -0.76 -5.60 1.90
C ASP A 42 -0.57 -4.32 1.05
N ALA A 43 -1.42 -3.34 1.23
CA ALA A 43 -1.37 -2.11 0.46
C ALA A 43 -0.34 -1.12 1.02
N GLU A 44 0.47 -0.55 0.14
CA GLU A 44 1.47 0.47 0.46
C GLU A 44 0.97 1.86 0.09
N VAL A 45 1.27 2.84 0.93
CA VAL A 45 0.93 4.24 0.70
C VAL A 45 2.05 5.17 1.11
N PHE A 46 2.18 6.31 0.44
CA PHE A 46 3.11 7.36 0.88
C PHE A 46 2.50 8.21 2.00
N ILE A 47 3.34 8.62 2.95
CA ILE A 47 3.01 9.65 3.93
C ILE A 47 3.35 11.00 3.30
N MET A 48 2.38 11.93 3.27
CA MET A 48 2.52 13.21 2.59
C MET A 48 2.39 14.38 3.56
N ASN A 49 3.14 15.43 3.29
CA ASN A 49 2.97 16.76 3.90
C ASN A 49 1.87 17.55 3.16
N ALA A 50 1.38 18.59 3.81
CA ALA A 50 0.37 19.49 3.23
C ALA A 50 0.84 20.21 1.95
N ASP A 51 2.14 20.36 1.73
CA ASP A 51 2.73 20.93 0.52
C ASP A 51 2.86 19.94 -0.65
N GLY A 52 2.43 18.68 -0.44
CA GLY A 52 2.51 17.62 -1.45
C GLY A 52 3.86 16.90 -1.53
N SER A 53 4.81 17.21 -0.64
CA SER A 53 6.05 16.44 -0.52
C SER A 53 5.80 15.17 0.29
N ALA A 54 6.48 14.06 -0.08
CA ALA A 54 6.42 12.84 0.72
C ALA A 54 7.38 12.87 1.90
N VAL A 55 7.02 12.15 2.94
CA VAL A 55 7.82 11.89 4.14
C VAL A 55 8.10 10.38 4.20
N PRO A 56 9.36 9.94 4.31
CA PRO A 56 9.65 8.52 4.54
C PRO A 56 8.95 8.01 5.80
N SER A 57 8.42 6.80 5.75
CA SER A 57 7.78 6.18 6.92
C SER A 57 8.76 5.79 8.01
N CYS A 58 10.06 5.69 7.68
CA CYS A 58 11.12 5.24 8.56
C CYS A 58 11.09 5.93 9.94
N GLY A 59 10.88 5.14 11.00
CA GLY A 59 10.80 5.62 12.38
C GLY A 59 9.50 6.31 12.79
N LEU A 60 8.46 6.32 11.93
CA LEU A 60 7.18 6.99 12.22
C LEU A 60 6.10 6.06 12.75
N LEU A 61 6.06 4.81 12.30
CA LEU A 61 4.94 3.90 12.57
C LEU A 61 5.25 2.90 13.69
N GLY A 62 6.52 2.54 13.84
CA GLY A 62 7.00 1.64 14.89
C GLY A 62 6.66 0.16 14.67
N GLY A 63 6.39 -0.25 13.43
CA GLY A 63 6.27 -1.64 13.01
C GLY A 63 7.29 -1.95 11.92
N THR A 64 7.79 -3.19 11.90
CA THR A 64 8.68 -3.72 10.86
C THR A 64 8.07 -4.96 10.21
N LYS A 65 8.70 -5.51 9.17
CA LYS A 65 8.26 -6.77 8.55
C LYS A 65 8.28 -7.94 9.54
N GLU A 66 9.29 -8.01 10.39
CA GLU A 66 9.47 -9.07 11.40
C GLU A 66 8.52 -8.89 12.60
N ALA A 67 8.17 -7.65 12.90
CA ALA A 67 7.32 -7.27 14.02
C ALA A 67 6.31 -6.19 13.61
N PRO A 68 5.30 -6.52 12.80
CA PRO A 68 4.27 -5.56 12.38
C PRO A 68 3.50 -5.04 13.59
N ARG A 69 3.20 -3.74 13.59
CA ARG A 69 2.42 -3.12 14.66
C ARG A 69 0.94 -3.47 14.52
N LYS A 70 0.38 -4.16 15.52
CA LYS A 70 -1.06 -4.45 15.58
C LYS A 70 -1.84 -3.15 15.74
N VAL A 71 -2.89 -3.00 14.94
CA VAL A 71 -3.87 -1.91 14.99
C VAL A 71 -5.28 -2.46 14.89
N VAL A 72 -6.29 -1.61 15.03
CA VAL A 72 -7.67 -2.05 14.78
C VAL A 72 -7.86 -2.30 13.28
N GLY A 73 -8.29 -3.49 12.93
CA GLY A 73 -8.53 -3.93 11.55
C GLY A 73 -7.39 -4.74 10.92
N GLY A 74 -6.18 -4.72 11.49
CA GLY A 74 -5.05 -5.43 10.93
C GLY A 74 -3.72 -5.02 11.53
N TYR A 75 -2.73 -4.76 10.67
CA TYR A 75 -1.37 -4.38 11.06
C TYR A 75 -0.87 -3.25 10.20
N VAL A 76 0.09 -2.50 10.71
CA VAL A 76 0.84 -1.49 9.96
C VAL A 76 2.33 -1.68 10.19
N LEU A 77 3.12 -1.37 9.17
CA LEU A 77 4.58 -1.44 9.24
C LEU A 77 5.22 -0.40 8.32
N GLU A 78 6.51 -0.25 8.51
CA GLU A 78 7.37 0.57 7.66
C GLU A 78 8.01 -0.35 6.62
N ASP A 79 7.60 -0.19 5.36
CA ASP A 79 8.26 -0.87 4.25
C ASP A 79 9.05 0.14 3.42
N ASN A 80 10.37 0.14 3.62
CA ASN A 80 11.27 1.11 3.04
C ASN A 80 10.84 2.54 3.44
N VAL A 81 10.32 3.32 2.48
CA VAL A 81 9.82 4.69 2.71
C VAL A 81 8.30 4.78 2.72
N THR A 82 7.61 3.68 2.47
CA THR A 82 6.14 3.60 2.44
C THR A 82 5.59 3.11 3.77
N ALA A 83 4.34 3.45 4.03
CA ALA A 83 3.55 2.83 5.08
C ALA A 83 2.77 1.67 4.47
N GLU A 84 2.95 0.48 4.98
CA GLU A 84 2.23 -0.71 4.54
C GLU A 84 1.12 -1.06 5.51
N MET A 85 -0.01 -1.49 4.98
CA MET A 85 -1.18 -1.93 5.71
C MET A 85 -1.50 -3.37 5.39
N ASN A 86 -1.49 -4.26 6.38
CA ASN A 86 -1.87 -5.65 6.23
C ASN A 86 -3.19 -5.90 6.96
N ILE A 87 -4.14 -6.55 6.29
CA ILE A 87 -5.37 -6.99 6.93
C ILE A 87 -5.35 -8.50 7.16
N ASP A 88 -6.05 -8.93 8.21
CA ASP A 88 -6.28 -10.35 8.44
C ASP A 88 -7.11 -10.93 7.27
N PRO A 89 -6.92 -12.21 6.89
CA PRO A 89 -7.68 -12.84 5.82
C PRO A 89 -9.19 -12.80 6.09
N CYS A 90 -9.96 -12.34 5.12
CA CYS A 90 -11.42 -12.21 5.18
C CYS A 90 -12.08 -13.19 4.23
N ASN A 91 -13.19 -13.81 4.64
CA ASN A 91 -13.93 -14.76 3.82
C ASN A 91 -15.13 -14.16 3.09
N ASN A 92 -15.36 -12.86 3.21
CA ASN A 92 -16.43 -12.15 2.51
C ASN A 92 -16.04 -10.70 2.23
N GLU A 93 -16.75 -10.06 1.30
CA GLU A 93 -16.50 -8.69 0.86
C GLU A 93 -16.70 -7.65 1.98
N ALA A 94 -17.73 -7.84 2.82
CA ALA A 94 -18.05 -6.88 3.88
C ALA A 94 -16.93 -6.78 4.92
N ASP A 95 -16.37 -7.91 5.34
CA ASP A 95 -15.25 -7.95 6.28
C ASP A 95 -13.97 -7.43 5.64
N PHE A 96 -13.70 -7.76 4.37
CA PHE A 96 -12.56 -7.23 3.63
C PHE A 96 -12.58 -5.70 3.58
N VAL A 97 -13.70 -5.11 3.15
CA VAL A 97 -13.85 -3.65 3.08
C VAL A 97 -13.75 -3.02 4.48
N LYS A 98 -14.42 -3.61 5.47
CA LYS A 98 -14.38 -3.13 6.86
C LYS A 98 -12.95 -3.14 7.42
N SER A 99 -12.23 -4.24 7.26
CA SER A 99 -10.85 -4.39 7.74
C SER A 99 -9.93 -3.38 7.05
N THR A 100 -10.03 -3.24 5.71
CA THR A 100 -9.27 -2.26 4.94
C THR A 100 -9.50 -0.84 5.43
N VAL A 101 -10.77 -0.40 5.52
CA VAL A 101 -11.11 0.97 5.97
C VAL A 101 -10.66 1.22 7.40
N THR A 102 -10.84 0.23 8.29
CA THR A 102 -10.47 0.36 9.70
C THR A 102 -8.95 0.41 9.89
N THR A 103 -8.20 -0.42 9.16
CA THR A 103 -6.73 -0.40 9.20
C THR A 103 -6.19 0.92 8.63
N MET A 104 -6.75 1.42 7.52
CA MET A 104 -6.40 2.72 6.97
C MET A 104 -6.68 3.86 7.94
N ALA A 105 -7.82 3.85 8.62
CA ALA A 105 -8.16 4.84 9.65
C ALA A 105 -7.19 4.78 10.84
N SER A 106 -6.80 3.56 11.26
CA SER A 106 -5.81 3.34 12.31
C SER A 106 -4.42 3.87 11.90
N LEU A 107 -3.97 3.57 10.68
CA LEU A 107 -2.74 4.12 10.14
C LEU A 107 -2.78 5.65 10.11
N ARG A 108 -3.88 6.22 9.62
CA ARG A 108 -4.06 7.68 9.59
C ARG A 108 -3.99 8.30 10.99
N ALA A 109 -4.52 7.64 12.02
CA ALA A 109 -4.50 8.11 13.41
C ALA A 109 -3.09 8.07 14.05
N LEU A 110 -2.17 7.25 13.53
CA LEU A 110 -0.77 7.22 13.96
C LEU A 110 0.04 8.40 13.43
N LEU A 111 -0.40 9.01 12.34
CA LEU A 111 0.35 10.10 11.71
C LEU A 111 0.17 11.42 12.48
N PRO A 112 1.22 12.24 12.58
CA PRO A 112 1.11 13.62 13.04
C PRO A 112 0.04 14.39 12.26
N ALA A 113 -0.64 15.34 12.90
CA ALA A 113 -1.81 16.04 12.35
C ALA A 113 -1.58 16.73 10.98
N LYS A 114 -0.34 17.11 10.70
CA LYS A 114 0.05 17.77 9.42
C LYS A 114 0.29 16.82 8.26
N HIS A 115 0.30 15.49 8.51
CA HIS A 115 0.53 14.49 7.49
C HIS A 115 -0.78 13.86 7.03
N TYR A 116 -0.78 13.33 5.80
CA TYR A 116 -1.90 12.56 5.25
C TYR A 116 -1.38 11.38 4.41
N LEU A 117 -2.26 10.44 4.08
CA LEU A 117 -1.94 9.28 3.25
C LEU A 117 -2.09 9.66 1.77
N GLY A 118 -1.03 9.50 0.99
CA GLY A 118 -1.02 9.77 -0.44
C GLY A 118 -1.15 8.49 -1.26
N LEU A 119 -2.21 8.41 -2.06
CA LEU A 119 -2.47 7.30 -2.97
C LEU A 119 -1.71 7.52 -4.31
N LEU A 120 -0.40 7.51 -4.22
CA LEU A 120 0.50 7.64 -5.37
C LEU A 120 1.24 6.32 -5.58
N SER A 121 1.44 5.93 -6.82
CA SER A 121 2.24 4.74 -7.15
C SER A 121 3.73 5.01 -7.20
N VAL A 122 4.15 6.27 -7.28
CA VAL A 122 5.56 6.65 -7.34
C VAL A 122 5.77 8.06 -6.77
N HIS A 123 6.89 8.23 -6.05
CA HIS A 123 7.33 9.55 -5.58
C HIS A 123 8.85 9.66 -5.63
N LYS A 124 9.34 10.90 -5.82
CA LYS A 124 10.78 11.19 -5.81
C LYS A 124 11.19 11.83 -4.50
N PHE A 125 12.07 11.14 -3.79
CA PHE A 125 12.66 11.60 -2.53
C PHE A 125 14.00 12.28 -2.77
N THR A 126 14.38 13.17 -1.89
CA THR A 126 15.71 13.77 -1.84
C THR A 126 16.70 12.81 -1.18
N LYS A 127 17.99 12.97 -1.47
CA LYS A 127 19.07 12.20 -0.80
C LYS A 127 19.02 12.34 0.72
N LYS A 128 18.65 13.52 1.24
CA LYS A 128 18.51 13.74 2.68
C LYS A 128 17.38 12.91 3.30
N GLN A 129 16.25 12.78 2.60
CA GLN A 129 15.12 11.96 3.07
C GLN A 129 15.43 10.47 3.02
N LEU A 130 16.30 10.04 2.12
CA LEU A 130 16.73 8.64 1.99
C LEU A 130 17.96 8.30 2.85
N ASN A 131 18.40 9.21 3.73
CA ASN A 131 19.54 8.97 4.62
C ASN A 131 19.14 8.15 5.87
N HIS A 132 18.46 7.03 5.65
CA HIS A 132 18.09 6.04 6.65
C HIS A 132 18.39 4.65 6.08
N PRO A 133 18.95 3.71 6.86
CA PRO A 133 19.27 2.37 6.35
C PRO A 133 18.09 1.70 5.65
N SER A 134 16.92 1.66 6.28
CA SER A 134 15.70 1.06 5.71
C SER A 134 15.25 1.72 4.41
N ALA A 135 15.55 3.00 4.18
CA ALA A 135 15.19 3.69 2.94
C ALA A 135 16.00 3.22 1.72
N MET A 136 17.04 2.44 1.93
CA MET A 136 17.93 1.89 0.89
C MET A 136 17.73 0.39 0.67
N GLU A 137 16.89 -0.24 1.48
CA GLU A 137 16.54 -1.65 1.35
C GLU A 137 15.40 -1.83 0.34
N PHE A 138 15.33 -3.00 -0.28
CA PHE A 138 14.17 -3.36 -1.09
C PHE A 138 13.09 -3.95 -0.20
N GLY A 139 11.85 -3.56 -0.46
CA GLY A 139 10.70 -4.04 0.29
C GLY A 139 10.40 -5.52 0.09
N CYS A 140 10.77 -6.11 -1.05
CA CYS A 140 10.56 -7.52 -1.36
C CYS A 140 11.75 -8.11 -2.11
N ASP A 141 11.86 -9.44 -2.07
CA ASP A 141 12.77 -10.18 -2.92
C ASP A 141 12.34 -10.10 -4.39
N PRO A 142 13.27 -10.17 -5.34
CA PRO A 142 12.92 -10.21 -6.76
C PRO A 142 12.07 -11.42 -7.10
N ASP A 143 11.08 -11.21 -7.94
CA ASP A 143 10.28 -12.30 -8.51
C ASP A 143 11.13 -13.26 -9.35
N TYR A 144 10.59 -14.46 -9.57
CA TYR A 144 11.18 -15.42 -10.47
C TYR A 144 10.77 -15.14 -11.92
N ASN A 145 11.72 -15.30 -12.83
CA ASN A 145 11.46 -15.29 -14.25
C ASN A 145 10.59 -16.50 -14.62
N PHE A 146 9.42 -16.26 -15.17
CA PHE A 146 8.46 -17.31 -15.52
C PHE A 146 9.02 -18.35 -16.52
N TYR A 147 9.92 -17.96 -17.40
CA TYR A 147 10.46 -18.84 -18.44
C TYR A 147 11.66 -19.65 -17.98
N THR A 148 12.51 -19.07 -17.14
CA THR A 148 13.75 -19.72 -16.69
C THR A 148 13.67 -20.32 -15.29
N TRP A 149 12.67 -19.91 -14.51
CA TRP A 149 12.52 -20.25 -13.07
C TRP A 149 13.70 -19.79 -12.21
N GLU A 150 14.49 -18.87 -12.72
CA GLU A 150 15.56 -18.22 -11.99
C GLU A 150 15.07 -16.93 -11.36
N GLN A 151 15.56 -16.62 -10.18
CA GLN A 151 15.24 -15.36 -9.53
C GLN A 151 15.80 -14.20 -10.35
N ASN A 152 15.00 -13.17 -10.58
CA ASN A 152 15.45 -11.98 -11.28
C ASN A 152 16.56 -11.30 -10.49
N GLU A 153 17.56 -10.77 -11.17
CA GLU A 153 18.63 -10.03 -10.52
C GLU A 153 18.10 -8.74 -9.91
N TYR A 154 18.57 -8.42 -8.70
CA TYR A 154 18.42 -7.09 -8.13
C TYR A 154 19.20 -6.08 -8.98
N LYS A 155 18.55 -5.53 -9.97
CA LYS A 155 19.09 -4.35 -10.64
C LYS A 155 18.65 -3.14 -9.85
N ILE A 156 19.54 -2.63 -8.98
CA ILE A 156 19.43 -1.27 -8.44
C ILE A 156 19.51 -0.34 -9.64
N GLY A 157 18.37 -0.18 -10.32
CA GLY A 157 18.29 0.60 -11.53
C GLY A 157 18.57 2.07 -11.26
N GLU A 158 18.80 2.83 -12.32
CA GLU A 158 18.98 4.27 -12.27
C GLU A 158 17.87 4.99 -11.48
N TRP A 159 16.66 4.42 -11.46
CA TRP A 159 15.47 4.92 -10.75
C TRP A 159 15.71 5.11 -9.25
N ILE A 160 16.30 4.11 -8.58
CA ILE A 160 16.58 4.16 -7.14
C ILE A 160 17.68 5.18 -6.86
N SER A 161 18.72 5.22 -7.71
CA SER A 161 19.82 6.21 -7.60
C SER A 161 19.31 7.63 -7.79
N GLN A 162 18.24 7.82 -8.58
CA GLN A 162 17.56 9.10 -8.77
C GLN A 162 16.60 9.47 -7.64
N GLY A 163 16.44 8.60 -6.63
CA GLY A 163 15.55 8.83 -5.49
C GLY A 163 14.09 8.48 -5.74
N LEU A 164 13.77 7.79 -6.83
CA LEU A 164 12.42 7.30 -7.06
C LEU A 164 12.11 6.12 -6.15
N ARG A 165 10.91 6.12 -5.57
CA ARG A 165 10.36 5.03 -4.78
C ARG A 165 8.94 4.76 -5.23
N PHE A 166 8.54 3.50 -5.12
CA PHE A 166 7.25 3.01 -5.58
C PHE A 166 6.43 2.54 -4.38
N ALA A 167 5.13 2.64 -4.51
CA ALA A 167 4.16 2.08 -3.59
C ALA A 167 3.19 1.21 -4.40
N GLY A 168 2.95 0.02 -3.94
CA GLY A 168 2.14 -0.98 -4.60
C GLY A 168 1.24 -1.71 -3.61
N GLY A 169 1.21 -3.01 -3.72
CA GLY A 169 0.51 -3.91 -2.82
C GLY A 169 0.07 -5.17 -3.54
N HIS A 170 -0.22 -6.18 -2.77
CA HIS A 170 -0.66 -7.48 -3.27
C HIS A 170 -2.03 -7.82 -2.70
N VAL A 171 -2.77 -8.64 -3.43
CA VAL A 171 -3.97 -9.31 -2.95
C VAL A 171 -3.66 -10.79 -2.82
N HIS A 172 -3.85 -11.31 -1.61
CA HIS A 172 -3.61 -12.71 -1.26
C HIS A 172 -4.93 -13.47 -1.27
N ILE A 173 -4.94 -14.66 -1.86
CA ILE A 173 -6.11 -15.54 -1.98
C ILE A 173 -5.77 -16.93 -1.45
#